data_281b1d5b52513e17bf3167c1c019446f
#
_entry.id   281b1d5b52513e17bf3167c1c019446f
#
_cell.length_a   1.000
_cell.length_b   1.000
_cell.length_c   1.000
_cell.angle_alpha   90.00
_cell.angle_beta   90.00
_cell.angle_gamma   90.00
#
_symmetry.space_group_name_H-M   'P 1'
#
loop_
_entity.id
_entity.type
_entity.pdbx_description
1 polymer ?
#
loop_
_entity_poly.entity_id
_entity_poly.type
_entity_poly.pdbx_seq_one_letter_code
_entity_poly.pdbx_strand_id
1 'polypeptide(L)'
;MGFTRNELLEVLNSQELSKEEQEKIIPIMKENYDGYKFNINATNHIYNSNMSLYFLAEYVWSRKIPSKLVDVNIASDYNKIGNMLNLCKGEKKLEILRKTVEGEPIIADIVAKFNPAIEFNENDMISMLYYLGYLTISGENLGMPELTIPNKVMKEIYADFFMQIINKEASFQLDNTISQEILREIAIEGKLDKMVETLKIYLNNLSNRDMIKFDEKYIKLIFYCLAMNMKIYWVKSEMEVNRNYTDILLVPRDRSKGYKAIMVEFKYLKKGDTSKLEDKQKEAREQIIRYSEFDEIKDIEELNKYTIVVAGNEIFVEKIV
;
A
#
# COMPACT_ATOMS: atom_id res chain seq x y z
N MET A 1 5.31 -21.20 -9.50
CA MET A 1 4.52 -21.45 -10.73
C MET A 1 3.46 -20.37 -10.83
N GLY A 2 3.16 -19.89 -12.03
CA GLY A 2 2.15 -18.86 -12.29
C GLY A 2 1.65 -18.96 -13.72
N PHE A 3 0.61 -18.21 -14.05
CA PHE A 3 0.09 -18.12 -15.42
C PHE A 3 0.80 -17.02 -16.18
N THR A 4 1.19 -17.29 -17.42
CA THR A 4 1.45 -16.24 -18.39
C THR A 4 0.14 -15.56 -18.78
N ARG A 5 0.21 -14.38 -19.40
CA ARG A 5 -0.99 -13.71 -19.91
C ARG A 5 -1.81 -14.60 -20.88
N ASN A 6 -1.14 -15.35 -21.73
CA ASN A 6 -1.80 -16.22 -22.71
C ASN A 6 -2.53 -17.38 -22.02
N GLU A 7 -1.89 -18.05 -21.08
CA GLU A 7 -2.53 -19.11 -20.29
C GLU A 7 -3.72 -18.58 -19.49
N LEU A 8 -3.62 -17.37 -18.90
CA LEU A 8 -4.76 -16.75 -18.24
C LEU A 8 -5.93 -16.51 -19.20
N LEU A 9 -5.66 -16.03 -20.43
CA LEU A 9 -6.69 -15.83 -21.45
C LEU A 9 -7.33 -17.15 -21.88
N GLU A 10 -6.57 -18.24 -22.00
CA GLU A 10 -7.10 -19.58 -22.27
C GLU A 10 -8.05 -20.03 -21.14
N VAL A 11 -7.67 -19.82 -19.87
CA VAL A 11 -8.54 -20.12 -18.73
C VAL A 11 -9.82 -19.29 -18.78
N LEU A 12 -9.73 -17.98 -19.07
CA LEU A 12 -10.90 -17.10 -19.20
C LEU A 12 -11.84 -17.55 -20.30
N ASN A 13 -11.32 -17.93 -21.47
CA ASN A 13 -12.09 -18.41 -22.59
C ASN A 13 -12.82 -19.72 -22.26
N SER A 14 -12.23 -20.58 -21.42
CA SER A 14 -12.85 -21.83 -20.99
C SER A 14 -14.02 -21.65 -20.01
N GLN A 15 -14.17 -20.46 -19.41
CA GLN A 15 -15.22 -20.16 -18.43
C GLN A 15 -16.49 -19.53 -19.02
N GLU A 16 -16.65 -19.55 -20.36
CA GLU A 16 -17.82 -19.01 -21.06
C GLU A 16 -18.11 -17.53 -20.68
N LEU A 17 -17.07 -16.74 -20.44
CA LEU A 17 -17.18 -15.30 -20.17
C LEU A 17 -17.28 -14.52 -21.48
N SER A 18 -18.21 -13.58 -21.54
CA SER A 18 -18.33 -12.67 -22.68
C SER A 18 -17.06 -11.79 -22.82
N LYS A 19 -16.83 -11.24 -23.99
CA LYS A 19 -15.71 -10.30 -24.23
C LYS A 19 -15.79 -9.09 -23.31
N GLU A 20 -16.98 -8.55 -23.10
CA GLU A 20 -17.22 -7.41 -22.22
C GLU A 20 -16.84 -7.75 -20.76
N GLU A 21 -17.22 -8.95 -20.29
CA GLU A 21 -16.83 -9.43 -18.96
C GLU A 21 -15.30 -9.57 -18.85
N GLN A 22 -14.66 -10.15 -19.87
CA GLN A 22 -13.20 -10.31 -19.88
C GLN A 22 -12.50 -8.94 -19.88
N GLU A 23 -12.93 -8.00 -20.70
CA GLU A 23 -12.39 -6.62 -20.74
C GLU A 23 -12.51 -5.90 -19.40
N LYS A 24 -13.57 -6.18 -18.65
CA LYS A 24 -13.79 -5.64 -17.31
C LYS A 24 -12.85 -6.24 -16.26
N ILE A 25 -12.63 -7.56 -16.27
CA ILE A 25 -11.90 -8.24 -15.19
C ILE A 25 -10.40 -8.33 -15.42
N ILE A 26 -9.93 -8.39 -16.68
CA ILE A 26 -8.50 -8.51 -17.00
C ILE A 26 -7.66 -7.37 -16.38
N PRO A 27 -8.05 -6.09 -16.46
CA PRO A 27 -7.31 -5.02 -15.82
C PRO A 27 -7.21 -5.18 -14.30
N ILE A 28 -8.30 -5.62 -13.66
CA ILE A 28 -8.36 -5.88 -12.21
C ILE A 28 -7.41 -7.02 -11.85
N MET A 29 -7.46 -8.13 -12.59
CA MET A 29 -6.58 -9.27 -12.37
C MET A 29 -5.11 -8.89 -12.59
N LYS A 30 -4.82 -8.07 -13.60
CA LYS A 30 -3.48 -7.59 -13.88
C LYS A 30 -2.92 -6.77 -12.72
N GLU A 31 -3.68 -5.80 -12.21
CA GLU A 31 -3.26 -4.94 -11.11
C GLU A 31 -3.01 -5.72 -9.81
N ASN A 32 -3.82 -6.76 -9.57
CA ASN A 32 -3.84 -7.45 -8.29
C ASN A 32 -3.04 -8.75 -8.24
N TYR A 33 -2.78 -9.41 -9.37
CA TYR A 33 -2.20 -10.76 -9.38
C TYR A 33 -1.03 -10.95 -10.34
N ASP A 34 -0.78 -10.02 -11.29
CA ASP A 34 0.38 -10.03 -12.18
C ASP A 34 1.64 -9.50 -11.47
N GLY A 35 2.74 -9.43 -12.19
CA GLY A 35 3.96 -8.74 -11.77
C GLY A 35 5.07 -9.64 -11.25
N TYR A 36 4.88 -10.95 -11.20
CA TYR A 36 5.92 -11.86 -10.72
C TYR A 36 6.99 -12.12 -11.78
N LYS A 37 8.26 -11.94 -11.38
CA LYS A 37 9.44 -12.22 -12.17
C LYS A 37 10.51 -12.88 -11.30
N PHE A 38 10.82 -14.14 -11.59
CA PHE A 38 11.76 -14.96 -10.81
C PHE A 38 13.10 -15.20 -11.51
N ASN A 39 13.34 -14.52 -12.62
CA ASN A 39 14.62 -14.55 -13.33
C ASN A 39 14.86 -13.16 -13.90
N ILE A 40 16.06 -12.62 -13.69
CA ILE A 40 16.43 -11.28 -14.13
C ILE A 40 16.32 -11.13 -15.66
N ASN A 41 16.58 -12.22 -16.40
CA ASN A 41 16.50 -12.26 -17.85
C ASN A 41 15.08 -12.56 -18.39
N ALA A 42 14.09 -12.80 -17.51
CA ALA A 42 12.73 -13.02 -17.97
C ALA A 42 12.19 -11.74 -18.61
N THR A 43 11.56 -11.88 -19.77
CA THR A 43 10.95 -10.76 -20.51
C THR A 43 9.51 -10.50 -20.07
N ASN A 44 8.82 -11.53 -19.55
CA ASN A 44 7.42 -11.48 -19.18
C ASN A 44 7.25 -11.65 -17.68
N HIS A 45 6.23 -10.98 -17.15
CA HIS A 45 5.70 -11.26 -15.82
C HIS A 45 4.71 -12.41 -15.89
N ILE A 46 4.45 -13.01 -14.73
CA ILE A 46 3.45 -14.07 -14.56
C ILE A 46 2.47 -13.70 -13.45
N TYR A 47 1.26 -14.20 -13.58
CA TYR A 47 0.18 -14.06 -12.61
C TYR A 47 0.32 -15.10 -11.50
N ASN A 48 -0.05 -14.75 -10.28
CA ASN A 48 -0.21 -15.73 -9.21
C ASN A 48 -1.39 -16.65 -9.54
N SER A 49 -1.10 -17.93 -9.79
CA SER A 49 -2.13 -18.89 -10.23
C SER A 49 -3.24 -19.10 -9.20
N ASN A 50 -2.89 -19.25 -7.92
CA ASN A 50 -3.87 -19.51 -6.86
C ASN A 50 -4.83 -18.33 -6.69
N MET A 51 -4.32 -17.10 -6.65
CA MET A 51 -5.14 -15.89 -6.53
C MET A 51 -6.00 -15.67 -7.77
N SER A 52 -5.44 -15.93 -8.96
CA SER A 52 -6.18 -15.81 -10.23
C SER A 52 -7.34 -16.80 -10.29
N LEU A 53 -7.12 -18.05 -9.88
CA LEU A 53 -8.15 -19.07 -9.83
C LEU A 53 -9.24 -18.77 -8.80
N TYR A 54 -8.84 -18.28 -7.61
CA TYR A 54 -9.79 -17.82 -6.59
C TYR A 54 -10.71 -16.72 -7.14
N PHE A 55 -10.12 -15.68 -7.74
CA PHE A 55 -10.89 -14.57 -8.32
C PHE A 55 -11.87 -15.06 -9.38
N LEU A 56 -11.41 -15.93 -10.28
CA LEU A 56 -12.23 -16.48 -11.35
C LEU A 56 -13.37 -17.34 -10.82
N ALA A 57 -13.10 -18.19 -9.84
CA ALA A 57 -14.15 -19.02 -9.22
C ALA A 57 -15.26 -18.15 -8.61
N GLU A 58 -14.90 -17.14 -7.84
CA GLU A 58 -15.86 -16.20 -7.23
C GLU A 58 -16.63 -15.40 -8.29
N TYR A 59 -15.93 -14.91 -9.33
CA TYR A 59 -16.53 -14.12 -10.39
C TYR A 59 -17.48 -14.95 -11.25
N VAL A 60 -17.09 -16.16 -11.66
CA VAL A 60 -17.92 -17.05 -12.47
C VAL A 60 -19.21 -17.43 -11.73
N TRP A 61 -19.11 -17.67 -10.42
CA TRP A 61 -20.24 -18.03 -9.59
C TRP A 61 -21.20 -16.85 -9.34
N SER A 62 -20.68 -15.68 -9.01
CA SER A 62 -21.49 -14.53 -8.58
C SER A 62 -21.77 -13.49 -9.67
N ARG A 63 -21.00 -13.53 -10.76
CA ARG A 63 -20.93 -12.48 -11.81
C ARG A 63 -20.64 -11.09 -11.25
N LYS A 64 -20.02 -11.03 -10.08
CA LYS A 64 -19.60 -9.79 -9.41
C LYS A 64 -18.12 -9.86 -9.06
N ILE A 65 -17.48 -8.70 -9.08
CA ILE A 65 -16.09 -8.60 -8.59
C ILE A 65 -16.09 -8.97 -7.11
N PRO A 66 -15.23 -9.93 -6.68
CA PRO A 66 -15.12 -10.30 -5.28
C PRO A 66 -14.85 -9.10 -4.37
N SER A 67 -15.55 -9.03 -3.26
CA SER A 67 -15.33 -7.97 -2.25
C SER A 67 -13.95 -8.07 -1.60
N LYS A 68 -13.43 -9.30 -1.49
CA LYS A 68 -12.06 -9.59 -1.06
C LYS A 68 -11.30 -10.13 -2.25
N LEU A 69 -10.14 -9.55 -2.52
CA LEU A 69 -9.27 -9.96 -3.64
C LEU A 69 -8.24 -11.01 -3.23
N VAL A 70 -8.19 -11.35 -1.95
CA VAL A 70 -7.34 -12.41 -1.37
C VAL A 70 -8.24 -13.48 -0.76
N ASP A 71 -7.98 -14.75 -1.11
CA ASP A 71 -8.58 -15.89 -0.42
C ASP A 71 -8.14 -15.91 1.05
N VAL A 72 -9.09 -16.12 1.96
CA VAL A 72 -8.85 -16.18 3.40
C VAL A 72 -7.87 -17.29 3.76
N ASN A 73 -7.90 -18.42 3.05
CA ASN A 73 -6.98 -19.54 3.26
C ASN A 73 -5.56 -19.18 2.82
N ILE A 74 -5.42 -18.48 1.70
CA ILE A 74 -4.12 -17.95 1.25
C ILE A 74 -3.65 -16.85 2.20
N ALA A 75 -4.55 -15.99 2.66
CA ALA A 75 -4.21 -14.96 3.65
C ALA A 75 -3.65 -15.54 4.96
N SER A 76 -4.11 -16.73 5.38
CA SER A 76 -3.55 -17.40 6.57
C SER A 76 -2.10 -17.85 6.39
N ASP A 77 -1.72 -18.24 5.19
CA ASP A 77 -0.32 -18.57 4.86
C ASP A 77 0.59 -17.34 4.91
N TYR A 78 0.05 -16.16 4.69
CA TYR A 78 0.80 -14.91 4.80
C TYR A 78 1.14 -14.51 6.24
N ASN A 79 0.51 -15.09 7.26
CA ASN A 79 0.96 -14.95 8.65
C ASN A 79 2.39 -15.50 8.85
N LYS A 80 2.87 -16.35 7.94
CA LYS A 80 4.26 -16.79 7.89
C LYS A 80 5.25 -15.64 7.66
N ILE A 81 4.84 -14.59 6.92
CA ILE A 81 5.66 -13.38 6.76
C ILE A 81 5.97 -12.75 8.11
N GLY A 82 4.95 -12.59 8.96
CA GLY A 82 5.13 -12.04 10.31
C GLY A 82 6.16 -12.82 11.12
N ASN A 83 6.13 -14.15 11.03
CA ASN A 83 7.10 -15.01 11.69
C ASN A 83 8.51 -14.86 11.10
N MET A 84 8.63 -14.76 9.78
CA MET A 84 9.93 -14.55 9.12
C MET A 84 10.50 -13.17 9.41
N LEU A 85 9.67 -12.13 9.37
CA LEU A 85 10.07 -10.78 9.75
C LEU A 85 10.50 -10.71 11.23
N ASN A 86 9.99 -11.59 12.10
CA ASN A 86 10.42 -11.68 13.49
C ASN A 86 11.81 -12.35 13.66
N LEU A 87 12.33 -13.02 12.64
CA LEU A 87 13.71 -13.54 12.65
C LEU A 87 14.74 -12.41 12.49
N CYS A 88 14.36 -11.31 11.85
CA CYS A 88 15.18 -10.09 11.81
C CYS A 88 14.91 -9.20 13.03
N LYS A 89 15.98 -8.77 13.68
CA LYS A 89 15.92 -7.90 14.87
C LYS A 89 16.08 -6.42 14.47
N GLY A 90 15.37 -5.53 15.18
CA GLY A 90 15.64 -4.09 15.21
C GLY A 90 14.99 -3.26 14.10
N GLU A 91 15.57 -2.07 13.88
CA GLU A 91 15.09 -1.02 12.96
C GLU A 91 15.05 -1.47 11.49
N LYS A 92 15.93 -2.38 11.08
CA LYS A 92 16.02 -2.88 9.70
C LYS A 92 14.74 -3.51 9.18
N LYS A 93 14.01 -4.23 10.04
CA LYS A 93 12.72 -4.83 9.72
C LYS A 93 11.68 -3.78 9.30
N LEU A 94 11.56 -2.70 10.06
CA LEU A 94 10.64 -1.61 9.75
C LEU A 94 11.04 -0.89 8.46
N GLU A 95 12.34 -0.69 8.26
CA GLU A 95 12.85 -0.05 7.05
C GLU A 95 12.57 -0.88 5.78
N ILE A 96 12.72 -2.20 5.85
CA ILE A 96 12.37 -3.09 4.74
C ILE A 96 10.87 -3.03 4.47
N LEU A 97 10.02 -3.10 5.51
CA LEU A 97 8.58 -2.98 5.36
C LEU A 97 8.17 -1.63 4.78
N ARG A 98 8.77 -0.54 5.26
CA ARG A 98 8.53 0.80 4.75
C ARG A 98 8.84 0.87 3.25
N LYS A 99 10.07 0.54 2.86
CA LYS A 99 10.50 0.52 1.46
C LYS A 99 9.56 -0.33 0.60
N THR A 100 9.20 -1.49 1.12
CA THR A 100 8.31 -2.41 0.42
C THR A 100 6.94 -1.80 0.18
N VAL A 101 6.29 -1.23 1.20
CA VAL A 101 4.95 -0.61 1.07
C VAL A 101 4.99 0.65 0.21
N GLU A 102 6.04 1.46 0.31
CA GLU A 102 6.25 2.65 -0.51
C GLU A 102 6.64 2.30 -1.96
N GLY A 103 6.98 1.03 -2.25
CA GLY A 103 7.42 0.59 -3.57
C GLY A 103 8.86 1.02 -3.91
N GLU A 104 9.65 1.41 -2.91
CA GLU A 104 11.08 1.64 -3.09
C GLU A 104 11.77 0.29 -3.37
N PRO A 105 12.64 0.17 -4.38
CA PRO A 105 13.34 -1.07 -4.66
C PRO A 105 14.31 -1.42 -3.53
N ILE A 106 14.37 -2.71 -3.21
CA ILE A 106 15.33 -3.28 -2.26
C ILE A 106 16.44 -3.94 -3.07
N ILE A 107 17.67 -3.45 -2.93
CA ILE A 107 18.83 -4.06 -3.56
C ILE A 107 19.41 -5.07 -2.58
N ALA A 108 19.47 -6.34 -2.97
CA ALA A 108 19.99 -7.39 -2.12
C ALA A 108 20.64 -8.51 -2.94
N ASP A 109 21.65 -9.14 -2.36
CA ASP A 109 22.18 -10.40 -2.90
C ASP A 109 21.24 -11.54 -2.51
N ILE A 110 20.72 -12.25 -3.53
CA ILE A 110 19.80 -13.36 -3.30
C ILE A 110 20.59 -14.61 -2.93
N VAL A 111 20.45 -15.04 -1.69
CA VAL A 111 21.13 -16.22 -1.15
C VAL A 111 20.50 -17.50 -1.70
N ALA A 112 21.28 -18.31 -2.40
CA ALA A 112 20.80 -19.56 -2.98
C ALA A 112 20.65 -20.71 -1.96
N LYS A 113 21.33 -20.63 -0.83
CA LYS A 113 21.31 -21.67 0.22
C LYS A 113 21.31 -21.01 1.60
N PHE A 114 20.33 -21.36 2.41
CA PHE A 114 20.26 -20.94 3.81
C PHE A 114 21.10 -21.89 4.68
N ASN A 115 21.94 -21.33 5.55
CA ASN A 115 22.71 -22.11 6.50
C ASN A 115 22.12 -21.93 7.91
N PRO A 116 21.42 -22.95 8.46
CA PRO A 116 20.80 -22.84 9.78
C PRO A 116 21.78 -22.71 10.95
N ALA A 117 23.09 -22.95 10.71
CA ALA A 117 24.13 -22.80 11.73
C ALA A 117 24.66 -21.34 11.83
N ILE A 118 24.27 -20.45 10.94
CA ILE A 118 24.68 -19.03 10.92
C ILE A 118 23.47 -18.19 11.33
N GLU A 119 23.73 -17.08 12.04
CA GLU A 119 22.67 -16.13 12.40
C GLU A 119 21.98 -15.61 11.15
N PHE A 120 20.64 -15.68 11.13
CA PHE A 120 19.79 -15.24 10.04
C PHE A 120 19.92 -13.72 9.85
N ASN A 121 20.38 -13.31 8.70
CA ASN A 121 20.67 -11.91 8.38
C ASN A 121 19.62 -11.29 7.45
N GLU A 122 19.82 -10.02 7.08
CA GLU A 122 18.91 -9.25 6.22
C GLU A 122 18.80 -9.86 4.81
N ASN A 123 19.91 -10.27 4.20
CA ASN A 123 19.87 -10.90 2.86
C ASN A 123 19.15 -12.24 2.89
N ASP A 124 19.29 -13.02 3.97
CA ASP A 124 18.54 -14.27 4.15
C ASP A 124 17.03 -14.00 4.19
N MET A 125 16.61 -12.98 4.93
CA MET A 125 15.20 -12.60 5.02
C MET A 125 14.66 -12.14 3.66
N ILE A 126 15.36 -11.24 2.98
CA ILE A 126 14.94 -10.72 1.67
C ILE A 126 14.88 -11.87 0.66
N SER A 127 15.86 -12.77 0.68
CA SER A 127 15.88 -13.96 -0.18
C SER A 127 14.70 -14.89 0.08
N MET A 128 14.33 -15.12 1.36
CA MET A 128 13.14 -15.88 1.70
C MET A 128 11.87 -15.24 1.19
N LEU A 129 11.71 -13.91 1.37
CA LEU A 129 10.56 -13.17 0.86
C LEU A 129 10.46 -13.30 -0.67
N TYR A 130 11.59 -13.25 -1.36
CA TYR A 130 11.64 -13.46 -2.80
C TYR A 130 11.24 -14.89 -3.21
N TYR A 131 11.83 -15.93 -2.61
CA TYR A 131 11.52 -17.32 -2.95
C TYR A 131 10.08 -17.72 -2.64
N LEU A 132 9.47 -17.10 -1.66
CA LEU A 132 8.07 -17.32 -1.31
C LEU A 132 7.09 -16.47 -2.13
N GLY A 133 7.60 -15.64 -3.05
CA GLY A 133 6.78 -14.81 -3.91
C GLY A 133 6.20 -13.58 -3.23
N TYR A 134 6.79 -13.13 -2.15
CA TYR A 134 6.41 -11.87 -1.49
C TYR A 134 7.14 -10.66 -2.10
N LEU A 135 8.30 -10.90 -2.71
CA LEU A 135 9.03 -9.96 -3.53
C LEU A 135 9.24 -10.53 -4.94
N THR A 136 9.48 -9.66 -5.89
CA THR A 136 9.77 -9.96 -7.29
C THR A 136 10.96 -9.15 -7.78
N ILE A 137 11.64 -9.60 -8.84
CA ILE A 137 12.70 -8.82 -9.47
C ILE A 137 12.06 -7.71 -10.31
N SER A 138 12.40 -6.45 -10.03
CA SER A 138 12.01 -5.28 -10.82
C SER A 138 13.09 -4.81 -11.76
N GLY A 139 14.36 -5.05 -11.41
CA GLY A 139 15.51 -4.58 -12.17
C GLY A 139 16.82 -5.17 -11.67
N GLU A 140 17.90 -4.52 -12.09
CA GLU A 140 19.27 -4.82 -11.69
C GLU A 140 20.03 -3.52 -11.40
N ASN A 141 20.81 -3.53 -10.34
CA ASN A 141 21.68 -2.43 -9.97
C ASN A 141 23.08 -2.95 -9.65
N LEU A 142 24.07 -2.59 -10.47
CA LEU A 142 25.48 -3.01 -10.32
C LEU A 142 25.65 -4.52 -10.15
N GLY A 143 24.89 -5.32 -10.91
CA GLY A 143 24.95 -6.77 -10.86
C GLY A 143 24.12 -7.42 -9.76
N MET A 144 23.47 -6.64 -8.90
CA MET A 144 22.55 -7.14 -7.86
C MET A 144 21.09 -6.94 -8.27
N PRO A 145 20.21 -7.90 -7.98
CA PRO A 145 18.80 -7.75 -8.27
C PRO A 145 18.18 -6.62 -7.43
N GLU A 146 17.35 -5.83 -8.07
CA GLU A 146 16.42 -4.94 -7.43
C GLU A 146 15.10 -5.67 -7.23
N LEU A 147 14.62 -5.68 -6.00
CA LEU A 147 13.41 -6.38 -5.59
C LEU A 147 12.32 -5.39 -5.18
N THR A 148 11.09 -5.69 -5.56
CA THR A 148 9.90 -4.88 -5.22
C THR A 148 8.70 -5.77 -4.96
N ILE A 149 7.58 -5.18 -4.55
CA ILE A 149 6.28 -5.87 -4.45
C ILE A 149 5.78 -6.23 -5.85
N PRO A 150 5.30 -7.46 -6.09
CA PRO A 150 4.80 -7.85 -7.40
C PRO A 150 3.50 -7.14 -7.81
N ASN A 151 2.57 -6.91 -6.87
CA ASN A 151 1.23 -6.42 -7.18
C ASN A 151 0.53 -5.82 -5.95
N LYS A 152 -0.68 -5.30 -6.20
CA LYS A 152 -1.47 -4.57 -5.19
C LYS A 152 -1.90 -5.45 -4.01
N VAL A 153 -2.28 -6.71 -4.26
CA VAL A 153 -2.64 -7.63 -3.18
C VAL A 153 -1.47 -7.84 -2.21
N MET A 154 -0.27 -8.01 -2.75
CA MET A 154 0.92 -8.12 -1.90
C MET A 154 1.19 -6.83 -1.13
N LYS A 155 0.94 -5.67 -1.73
CA LYS A 155 1.06 -4.37 -1.07
C LYS A 155 0.11 -4.25 0.13
N GLU A 156 -1.15 -4.68 -0.03
CA GLU A 156 -2.13 -4.73 1.07
C GLU A 156 -1.64 -5.61 2.24
N ILE A 157 -1.08 -6.79 1.93
CA ILE A 157 -0.55 -7.71 2.92
C ILE A 157 0.62 -7.09 3.70
N TYR A 158 1.56 -6.45 3.01
CA TYR A 158 2.67 -5.78 3.67
C TYR A 158 2.21 -4.59 4.53
N ALA A 159 1.21 -3.84 4.07
CA ALA A 159 0.61 -2.75 4.84
C ALA A 159 -0.03 -3.26 6.14
N ASP A 160 -0.73 -4.40 6.09
CA ASP A 160 -1.30 -5.04 7.27
C ASP A 160 -0.20 -5.47 8.28
N PHE A 161 0.91 -6.03 7.79
CA PHE A 161 2.04 -6.36 8.67
C PHE A 161 2.71 -5.14 9.26
N PHE A 162 2.93 -4.11 8.47
CA PHE A 162 3.46 -2.85 8.97
C PHE A 162 2.59 -2.32 10.11
N MET A 163 1.26 -2.29 9.93
CA MET A 163 0.34 -1.82 10.96
C MET A 163 0.32 -2.71 12.21
N GLN A 164 0.46 -4.02 12.08
CA GLN A 164 0.57 -4.90 13.25
C GLN A 164 1.79 -4.54 14.11
N ILE A 165 2.93 -4.24 13.49
CA ILE A 165 4.14 -3.82 14.20
C ILE A 165 3.93 -2.44 14.82
N ILE A 166 3.42 -1.48 14.06
CA ILE A 166 3.15 -0.13 14.53
C ILE A 166 2.16 -0.14 15.71
N ASN A 167 1.10 -0.93 15.64
CA ASN A 167 0.14 -1.08 16.73
C ASN A 167 0.79 -1.61 18.01
N LYS A 168 1.67 -2.60 17.89
CA LYS A 168 2.43 -3.16 19.01
C LYS A 168 3.39 -2.12 19.60
N GLU A 169 4.13 -1.42 18.76
CA GLU A 169 5.06 -0.38 19.19
C GLU A 169 4.33 0.82 19.82
N ALA A 170 3.23 1.23 19.25
CA ALA A 170 2.39 2.30 19.79
C ALA A 170 1.64 1.89 21.06
N SER A 171 1.57 0.60 21.40
CA SER A 171 0.67 0.06 22.42
C SER A 171 -0.77 0.54 22.21
N PHE A 172 -1.19 0.63 20.97
CA PHE A 172 -2.49 1.10 20.53
C PHE A 172 -3.00 0.21 19.40
N GLN A 173 -4.26 -0.20 19.49
CA GLN A 173 -4.92 -0.96 18.46
C GLN A 173 -6.19 -0.23 18.03
N LEU A 174 -6.29 0.06 16.76
CA LEU A 174 -7.50 0.60 16.17
C LEU A 174 -8.59 -0.46 16.24
N ASP A 175 -9.65 -0.18 16.96
CA ASP A 175 -10.81 -1.08 17.03
C ASP A 175 -11.74 -0.92 15.81
N ASN A 176 -12.66 -1.88 15.66
CA ASN A 176 -13.60 -1.86 14.54
C ASN A 176 -14.56 -0.67 14.60
N THR A 177 -14.90 -0.16 15.80
CA THR A 177 -15.82 0.97 15.96
C THR A 177 -15.18 2.24 15.41
N ILE A 178 -13.95 2.54 15.85
CA ILE A 178 -13.20 3.70 15.38
C ILE A 178 -12.96 3.59 13.86
N SER A 179 -12.63 2.40 13.37
CA SER A 179 -12.42 2.17 11.93
C SER A 179 -13.69 2.47 11.11
N GLN A 180 -14.86 2.07 11.60
CA GLN A 180 -16.15 2.36 10.96
C GLN A 180 -16.51 3.85 11.02
N GLU A 181 -16.22 4.51 12.14
CA GLU A 181 -16.44 5.94 12.27
C GLU A 181 -15.55 6.76 11.32
N ILE A 182 -14.27 6.41 11.20
CA ILE A 182 -13.36 7.04 10.23
C ILE A 182 -13.89 6.83 8.81
N LEU A 183 -14.26 5.59 8.46
CA LEU A 183 -14.78 5.27 7.14
C LEU A 183 -16.05 6.06 6.82
N ARG A 184 -16.99 6.15 7.77
CA ARG A 184 -18.23 6.91 7.60
C ARG A 184 -17.97 8.40 7.41
N GLU A 185 -17.12 8.99 8.24
CA GLU A 185 -16.78 10.41 8.17
C GLU A 185 -16.16 10.76 6.81
N ILE A 186 -15.21 9.96 6.35
CA ILE A 186 -14.58 10.15 5.04
C ILE A 186 -15.61 9.95 3.92
N ALA A 187 -16.33 8.85 3.92
CA ALA A 187 -17.18 8.48 2.80
C ALA A 187 -18.42 9.37 2.65
N ILE A 188 -19.02 9.79 3.74
CA ILE A 188 -20.29 10.53 3.73
C ILE A 188 -20.06 12.03 3.87
N GLU A 189 -19.19 12.44 4.79
CA GLU A 189 -18.98 13.84 5.12
C GLU A 189 -17.80 14.46 4.37
N GLY A 190 -16.91 13.63 3.81
CA GLY A 190 -15.68 14.09 3.16
C GLY A 190 -14.73 14.78 4.12
N LYS A 191 -14.70 14.37 5.41
CA LYS A 191 -13.84 14.93 6.45
C LYS A 191 -12.77 13.93 6.88
N LEU A 192 -11.73 14.44 7.55
CA LEU A 192 -10.59 13.66 8.03
C LEU A 192 -10.37 13.76 9.55
N ASP A 193 -11.31 14.34 10.31
CA ASP A 193 -11.09 14.68 11.71
C ASP A 193 -10.72 13.45 12.55
N LYS A 194 -11.51 12.36 12.45
CA LYS A 194 -11.25 11.10 13.14
C LYS A 194 -9.99 10.38 12.68
N MET A 195 -9.68 10.44 11.40
CA MET A 195 -8.41 9.92 10.87
C MET A 195 -7.23 10.67 11.46
N VAL A 196 -7.31 12.00 11.52
CA VAL A 196 -6.26 12.86 12.10
C VAL A 196 -6.12 12.64 13.61
N GLU A 197 -7.22 12.49 14.34
CA GLU A 197 -7.19 12.12 15.76
C GLU A 197 -6.46 10.79 15.99
N THR A 198 -6.75 9.80 15.14
CA THR A 198 -6.06 8.50 15.17
C THR A 198 -4.57 8.65 14.89
N LEU A 199 -4.18 9.45 13.88
CA LEU A 199 -2.78 9.73 13.61
C LEU A 199 -2.06 10.43 14.79
N LYS A 200 -2.74 11.34 15.49
CA LYS A 200 -2.19 11.99 16.69
C LYS A 200 -1.91 10.99 17.81
N ILE A 201 -2.77 9.97 17.98
CA ILE A 201 -2.52 8.90 18.96
C ILE A 201 -1.24 8.14 18.60
N TYR A 202 -1.10 7.71 17.34
CA TYR A 202 0.14 7.05 16.88
C TYR A 202 1.36 7.94 17.06
N LEU A 203 1.27 9.20 16.64
CA LEU A 203 2.36 10.16 16.75
C LEU A 203 2.83 10.32 18.21
N ASN A 204 1.90 10.53 19.14
CA ASN A 204 2.21 10.70 20.55
C ASN A 204 2.80 9.44 21.19
N ASN A 205 2.29 8.27 20.83
CA ASN A 205 2.74 7.01 21.42
C ASN A 205 4.09 6.54 20.88
N LEU A 206 4.42 6.91 19.64
CA LEU A 206 5.65 6.49 18.96
C LEU A 206 6.79 7.51 19.05
N SER A 207 6.47 8.82 19.23
CA SER A 207 7.46 9.90 19.25
C SER A 207 8.48 9.82 20.39
N ASN A 208 8.19 9.07 21.45
CA ASN A 208 9.04 8.88 22.61
C ASN A 208 9.85 7.58 22.58
N ARG A 209 9.82 6.83 21.49
CA ARG A 209 10.52 5.56 21.35
C ARG A 209 11.76 5.72 20.50
N ASP A 210 12.91 5.32 21.03
CA ASP A 210 14.23 5.42 20.35
C ASP A 210 14.33 4.54 19.08
N MET A 211 13.39 3.61 18.90
CA MET A 211 13.41 2.63 17.82
C MET A 211 12.91 3.15 16.47
N ILE A 212 12.24 4.29 16.43
CA ILE A 212 11.66 4.83 15.19
C ILE A 212 12.04 6.29 15.07
N LYS A 213 12.89 6.61 14.09
CA LYS A 213 13.09 8.01 13.69
C LYS A 213 11.82 8.46 12.97
N PHE A 214 10.87 9.01 13.74
CA PHE A 214 9.64 9.55 13.19
C PHE A 214 9.95 10.71 12.26
N ASP A 215 9.75 10.47 10.98
CA ASP A 215 9.78 11.48 9.93
C ASP A 215 8.45 11.51 9.17
N GLU A 216 8.33 12.40 8.22
CA GLU A 216 7.16 12.54 7.33
C GLU A 216 6.72 11.20 6.72
N LYS A 217 7.68 10.37 6.33
CA LYS A 217 7.44 9.09 5.67
C LYS A 217 6.61 8.13 6.51
N TYR A 218 6.91 8.02 7.82
CA TYR A 218 6.17 7.11 8.70
C TYR A 218 4.73 7.55 8.92
N ILE A 219 4.47 8.84 9.09
CA ILE A 219 3.12 9.35 9.32
C ILE A 219 2.26 9.18 8.07
N LYS A 220 2.82 9.54 6.92
CA LYS A 220 2.21 9.31 5.62
C LYS A 220 1.93 7.82 5.40
N LEU A 221 2.88 6.96 5.75
CA LEU A 221 2.73 5.51 5.61
C LEU A 221 1.64 4.95 6.55
N ILE A 222 1.55 5.40 7.80
CA ILE A 222 0.46 5.01 8.70
C ILE A 222 -0.89 5.44 8.13
N PHE A 223 -1.03 6.68 7.67
CA PHE A 223 -2.25 7.14 7.01
C PHE A 223 -2.59 6.26 5.81
N TYR A 224 -1.62 6.00 4.94
CA TYR A 224 -1.79 5.16 3.76
C TYR A 224 -2.27 3.74 4.12
N CYS A 225 -1.64 3.11 5.11
CA CYS A 225 -2.03 1.77 5.56
C CYS A 225 -3.44 1.76 6.19
N LEU A 226 -3.81 2.78 6.97
CA LEU A 226 -5.16 2.95 7.51
C LEU A 226 -6.18 3.10 6.37
N ALA A 227 -5.85 3.90 5.35
CA ALA A 227 -6.71 4.11 4.19
C ALA A 227 -6.89 2.83 3.36
N MET A 228 -5.83 2.03 3.18
CA MET A 228 -5.91 0.75 2.46
C MET A 228 -6.89 -0.24 3.09
N ASN A 229 -7.10 -0.17 4.40
CA ASN A 229 -8.10 -0.98 5.09
C ASN A 229 -9.55 -0.55 4.81
N MET A 230 -9.75 0.60 4.18
CA MET A 230 -11.07 1.09 3.74
C MET A 230 -11.44 0.45 2.41
N LYS A 231 -12.02 -0.75 2.42
CA LYS A 231 -12.29 -1.58 1.23
C LYS A 231 -13.21 -0.95 0.17
N ILE A 232 -13.87 0.17 0.46
CA ILE A 232 -14.70 0.91 -0.50
C ILE A 232 -13.90 1.90 -1.35
N TYR A 233 -12.61 2.10 -1.07
CA TYR A 233 -11.73 3.02 -1.80
C TYR A 233 -10.66 2.31 -2.62
N TRP A 234 -10.33 2.90 -3.76
CA TRP A 234 -9.03 2.73 -4.40
C TRP A 234 -8.08 3.74 -3.76
N VAL A 235 -7.04 3.25 -3.10
CA VAL A 235 -6.00 4.11 -2.51
C VAL A 235 -4.84 4.19 -3.48
N LYS A 236 -4.51 5.40 -3.91
CA LYS A 236 -3.37 5.68 -4.78
C LYS A 236 -2.34 6.51 -4.01
N SER A 237 -1.07 6.23 -4.22
CA SER A 237 0.06 6.99 -3.68
C SER A 237 0.94 7.51 -4.81
N GLU A 238 1.82 8.47 -4.51
CA GLU A 238 2.81 9.09 -5.41
C GLU A 238 3.48 8.14 -6.41
N MET A 239 3.78 6.92 -5.96
CA MET A 239 4.51 5.92 -6.74
C MET A 239 3.66 5.27 -7.85
N GLU A 240 2.34 5.35 -7.77
CA GLU A 240 1.42 4.66 -8.70
C GLU A 240 1.04 5.51 -9.91
N VAL A 241 1.34 6.81 -9.90
CA VAL A 241 0.90 7.75 -10.93
C VAL A 241 2.01 8.77 -11.25
N ASN A 242 2.85 8.46 -12.23
CA ASN A 242 3.82 9.36 -12.91
C ASN A 242 4.45 10.52 -12.10
N ARG A 243 5.16 10.25 -11.02
CA ARG A 243 6.10 11.16 -10.30
C ARG A 243 5.68 12.60 -9.97
N ASN A 244 4.44 13.02 -10.24
CA ASN A 244 3.97 14.40 -10.10
C ASN A 244 2.63 14.53 -9.37
N TYR A 245 2.26 13.57 -8.52
CA TYR A 245 0.94 13.53 -7.88
C TYR A 245 0.99 13.77 -6.39
N THR A 246 -0.20 14.05 -5.85
CA THR A 246 -0.46 14.14 -4.43
C THR A 246 0.02 12.90 -3.68
N ASP A 247 0.34 13.09 -2.43
CA ASP A 247 0.84 12.01 -1.59
C ASP A 247 -0.16 10.85 -1.48
N ILE A 248 -1.45 11.15 -1.32
CA ILE A 248 -2.50 10.13 -1.21
C ILE A 248 -3.79 10.60 -1.89
N LEU A 249 -4.39 9.71 -2.68
CA LEU A 249 -5.67 9.90 -3.32
C LEU A 249 -6.60 8.71 -3.03
N LEU A 250 -7.74 8.97 -2.41
CA LEU A 250 -8.81 8.01 -2.15
C LEU A 250 -9.92 8.19 -3.16
N VAL A 251 -10.13 7.22 -4.04
CA VAL A 251 -11.20 7.23 -5.04
C VAL A 251 -12.20 6.14 -4.73
N PRO A 252 -13.50 6.44 -4.61
CA PRO A 252 -14.52 5.41 -4.38
C PRO A 252 -14.49 4.32 -5.45
N ARG A 253 -14.56 3.05 -5.05
CA ARG A 253 -14.63 1.90 -5.98
C ARG A 253 -15.96 1.87 -6.75
N ASP A 254 -17.03 2.31 -6.10
CA ASP A 254 -18.37 2.43 -6.69
C ASP A 254 -18.82 3.89 -6.66
N ARG A 255 -18.70 4.56 -7.79
CA ARG A 255 -19.08 5.97 -7.95
C ARG A 255 -20.59 6.21 -7.82
N SER A 256 -21.42 5.18 -8.02
CA SER A 256 -22.89 5.30 -7.91
C SER A 256 -23.38 5.50 -6.47
N LYS A 257 -22.53 5.27 -5.48
CA LYS A 257 -22.86 5.41 -4.06
C LYS A 257 -22.76 6.83 -3.51
N GLY A 258 -22.24 7.78 -4.30
CA GLY A 258 -22.05 9.16 -3.88
C GLY A 258 -21.03 9.36 -2.75
N TYR A 259 -20.12 8.40 -2.56
CA TYR A 259 -19.04 8.53 -1.59
C TYR A 259 -18.06 9.62 -2.02
N LYS A 260 -17.55 10.37 -1.05
CA LYS A 260 -16.62 11.47 -1.29
C LYS A 260 -15.24 10.94 -1.63
N ALA A 261 -14.57 11.54 -2.61
CA ALA A 261 -13.16 11.32 -2.88
C ALA A 261 -12.30 12.25 -2.00
N ILE A 262 -11.13 11.80 -1.61
CA ILE A 262 -10.21 12.56 -0.76
C ILE A 262 -8.83 12.60 -1.41
N MET A 263 -8.24 13.78 -1.43
CA MET A 263 -6.88 14.03 -1.86
C MET A 263 -6.11 14.66 -0.70
N VAL A 264 -4.93 14.15 -0.40
CA VAL A 264 -4.13 14.61 0.74
C VAL A 264 -2.70 14.88 0.30
N GLU A 265 -2.18 16.04 0.71
CA GLU A 265 -0.77 16.41 0.60
C GLU A 265 -0.16 16.54 1.98
N PHE A 266 0.95 15.84 2.23
CA PHE A 266 1.66 15.80 3.50
C PHE A 266 2.92 16.68 3.48
N LYS A 267 3.18 17.34 4.59
CA LYS A 267 4.48 17.96 4.88
C LYS A 267 4.89 17.68 6.31
N TYR A 268 6.18 17.63 6.54
CA TYR A 268 6.75 17.36 7.86
C TYR A 268 7.79 18.41 8.25
N LEU A 269 7.72 18.86 9.50
CA LEU A 269 8.69 19.75 10.12
C LEU A 269 9.27 19.10 11.38
N LYS A 270 10.59 19.07 11.49
CA LYS A 270 11.25 18.60 12.70
C LYS A 270 10.90 19.48 13.91
N LYS A 271 10.88 18.87 15.08
CA LYS A 271 10.66 19.58 16.34
C LYS A 271 11.70 20.71 16.47
N GLY A 272 11.23 21.94 16.57
CA GLY A 272 12.08 23.16 16.61
C GLY A 272 12.05 24.02 15.34
N ASP A 273 11.60 23.50 14.19
CA ASP A 273 11.51 24.23 12.93
C ASP A 273 10.13 24.93 12.73
N THR A 274 9.41 25.20 13.81
CA THR A 274 8.04 25.77 13.77
C THR A 274 7.96 27.13 13.07
N SER A 275 9.07 27.86 12.98
CA SER A 275 9.14 29.12 12.21
C SER A 275 8.89 28.95 10.71
N LYS A 276 9.02 27.73 10.20
CA LYS A 276 8.77 27.36 8.77
C LYS A 276 7.38 26.79 8.54
N LEU A 277 6.51 26.79 9.55
CA LEU A 277 5.18 26.17 9.44
C LEU A 277 4.34 26.81 8.34
N GLU A 278 4.26 28.16 8.32
CA GLU A 278 3.50 28.89 7.30
C GLU A 278 4.02 28.64 5.88
N ASP A 279 5.36 28.59 5.72
CA ASP A 279 5.98 28.28 4.42
C ASP A 279 5.60 26.86 3.94
N LYS A 280 5.61 25.88 4.85
CA LYS A 280 5.25 24.49 4.52
C LYS A 280 3.76 24.33 4.25
N GLN A 281 2.90 25.04 4.97
CA GLN A 281 1.47 25.06 4.69
C GLN A 281 1.20 25.68 3.30
N LYS A 282 1.89 26.78 2.98
CA LYS A 282 1.79 27.41 1.66
C LYS A 282 2.27 26.47 0.55
N GLU A 283 3.42 25.83 0.72
CA GLU A 283 3.97 24.84 -0.22
C GLU A 283 2.98 23.69 -0.47
N ALA A 284 2.42 23.11 0.60
CA ALA A 284 1.43 22.04 0.50
C ALA A 284 0.17 22.48 -0.26
N ARG A 285 -0.31 23.69 0.04
CA ARG A 285 -1.48 24.27 -0.62
C ARG A 285 -1.24 24.49 -2.13
N GLU A 286 -0.10 25.04 -2.50
CA GLU A 286 0.26 25.25 -3.90
C GLU A 286 0.39 23.92 -4.66
N GLN A 287 0.94 22.92 -4.02
CA GLN A 287 1.10 21.59 -4.60
C GLN A 287 -0.25 20.90 -4.84
N ILE A 288 -1.12 20.85 -3.84
CA ILE A 288 -2.41 20.15 -3.98
C ILE A 288 -3.32 20.81 -5.00
N ILE A 289 -3.30 22.14 -5.09
CA ILE A 289 -4.03 22.89 -6.12
C ILE A 289 -3.51 22.50 -7.51
N ARG A 290 -2.20 22.56 -7.72
CA ARG A 290 -1.57 22.18 -8.99
C ARG A 290 -1.90 20.76 -9.39
N TYR A 291 -1.86 19.81 -8.45
CA TYR A 291 -2.14 18.41 -8.73
C TYR A 291 -3.62 18.15 -9.04
N SER A 292 -4.54 18.93 -8.46
CA SER A 292 -5.96 18.78 -8.75
C SER A 292 -6.34 19.17 -10.18
N GLU A 293 -5.47 19.88 -10.91
CA GLU A 293 -5.67 20.26 -12.30
C GLU A 293 -5.26 19.18 -13.32
N PHE A 294 -4.62 18.09 -12.87
CA PHE A 294 -4.23 17.03 -13.79
C PHE A 294 -5.43 16.27 -14.35
N ASP A 295 -5.33 15.88 -15.64
CA ASP A 295 -6.41 15.23 -16.39
C ASP A 295 -7.00 14.01 -15.68
N GLU A 296 -6.19 13.27 -14.93
CA GLU A 296 -6.64 12.08 -14.21
C GLU A 296 -7.39 12.37 -12.91
N ILE A 297 -7.32 13.61 -12.43
CA ILE A 297 -7.87 14.03 -11.12
C ILE A 297 -8.99 15.05 -11.27
N LYS A 298 -8.89 15.98 -12.21
CA LYS A 298 -9.83 17.09 -12.39
C LYS A 298 -11.29 16.66 -12.59
N ASP A 299 -11.50 15.46 -13.16
CA ASP A 299 -12.83 14.89 -13.44
C ASP A 299 -13.34 13.98 -12.30
N ILE A 300 -12.66 13.97 -11.14
CA ILE A 300 -13.12 13.23 -9.97
C ILE A 300 -14.19 14.06 -9.27
N GLU A 301 -15.43 13.57 -9.36
CA GLU A 301 -16.56 14.18 -8.66
C GLU A 301 -16.38 14.11 -7.13
N GLU A 302 -16.92 15.09 -6.41
CA GLU A 302 -16.95 15.14 -4.95
C GLU A 302 -15.54 15.05 -4.29
N LEU A 303 -14.50 15.57 -4.96
CA LEU A 303 -13.13 15.55 -4.48
C LEU A 303 -12.93 16.61 -3.38
N ASN A 304 -12.62 16.14 -2.16
CA ASN A 304 -12.22 17.00 -1.06
C ASN A 304 -10.69 16.98 -0.94
N LYS A 305 -10.09 18.16 -0.92
CA LYS A 305 -8.64 18.37 -0.89
C LYS A 305 -8.18 18.78 0.50
N TYR A 306 -7.15 18.13 1.03
CA TYR A 306 -6.61 18.40 2.36
C TYR A 306 -5.09 18.51 2.33
N THR A 307 -4.56 19.47 3.07
CA THR A 307 -3.14 19.48 3.41
C THR A 307 -2.97 19.07 4.86
N ILE A 308 -1.96 18.26 5.15
CA ILE A 308 -1.59 17.81 6.48
C ILE A 308 -0.12 18.17 6.71
N VAL A 309 0.13 19.09 7.64
CA VAL A 309 1.48 19.45 8.03
C VAL A 309 1.74 18.92 9.43
N VAL A 310 2.75 18.09 9.58
CA VAL A 310 3.17 17.55 10.87
C VAL A 310 4.39 18.31 11.35
N ALA A 311 4.29 18.95 12.51
CA ALA A 311 5.37 19.71 13.13
C ALA A 311 5.67 19.16 14.54
N GLY A 312 6.69 18.32 14.63
CA GLY A 312 6.98 17.60 15.88
C GLY A 312 5.81 16.68 16.27
N ASN A 313 5.12 16.98 17.38
CA ASN A 313 3.99 16.20 17.87
C ASN A 313 2.62 16.79 17.49
N GLU A 314 2.59 17.84 16.68
CA GLU A 314 1.36 18.52 16.28
C GLU A 314 1.02 18.23 14.82
N ILE A 315 -0.25 18.09 14.51
CA ILE A 315 -0.77 17.89 13.16
C ILE A 315 -1.70 19.06 12.84
N PHE A 316 -1.35 19.79 11.79
CA PHE A 316 -2.14 20.89 11.26
C PHE A 316 -2.82 20.42 9.99
N VAL A 317 -4.14 20.57 9.92
CA VAL A 317 -4.96 20.13 8.80
C VAL A 317 -5.69 21.33 8.23
N GLU A 318 -5.70 21.45 6.91
CA GLU A 318 -6.44 22.47 6.21
C GLU A 318 -7.23 21.85 5.06
N LYS A 319 -8.49 22.17 4.96
CA LYS A 319 -9.32 21.83 3.80
C LYS A 319 -9.18 22.91 2.74
N ILE A 320 -8.80 22.51 1.53
CA ILE A 320 -8.64 23.43 0.39
C ILE A 320 -9.92 23.42 -0.43
N VAL A 321 -10.47 24.60 -0.63
CA VAL A 321 -11.72 24.80 -1.38
C VAL A 321 -11.44 24.95 -2.88
#